data_4afda0a4caf2b653e6c304ef09b79ae9
#
_entry.id   4afda0a4caf2b653e6c304ef09b79ae9
#
_cell.length_a   1.000
_cell.length_b   1.000
_cell.length_c   1.000
_cell.angle_alpha   90.00
_cell.angle_beta   90.00
_cell.angle_gamma   90.00
#
_symmetry.space_group_name_H-M   'P 1'
#
loop_
_entity.id
_entity.type
_entity.pdbx_description
1 polymer ?
#
loop_
_entity_poly.entity_id
_entity_poly.type
_entity_poly.pdbx_seq_one_letter_code
_entity_poly.pdbx_strand_id
1 'polypeptide(L)'
;IAYIPAERNIISVLPQWSTIKMSDTSTANFMEDWGNMRELFTADRPLNILSLGVKYYYDKSSNKDYIRLDNGTQIQLFSSSSGVQSVVPLLLLCHTLLNDDLRDELDSHVSFDNKVIYEELKEIIYRDRFRVNVRRNPDIDAASETFHEGEGVNEHFRVFRPGEKDLFYQTVDHFTKTQCCDLIIEEPEENLFPDIQQDFTYYIIREILKKEGHKLLITTHSPYILFALNNCLMGKLVEKNIPDEKRKEYPSSSAWIDPKLVSIYEIHEGALKCIQDKDGILEDNYLNQAYKMNSTEYLSLLNYYEDEE
;
A
#
# COMPACT_ATOMS: atom_id res chain seq x y z
N ILE A 1 -4.44 -9.92 -3.30
CA ILE A 1 -4.88 -9.44 -1.97
C ILE A 1 -3.67 -9.49 -1.06
N ALA A 2 -3.34 -8.39 -0.42
CA ALA A 2 -2.29 -8.31 0.58
C ALA A 2 -2.88 -8.00 1.96
N TYR A 3 -2.33 -8.65 2.97
CA TYR A 3 -2.78 -8.52 4.35
C TYR A 3 -1.63 -8.05 5.25
N ILE A 4 -1.88 -6.98 5.99
CA ILE A 4 -0.93 -6.40 6.95
C ILE A 4 -1.53 -6.54 8.35
N PRO A 5 -0.99 -7.46 9.19
CA PRO A 5 -1.52 -7.74 10.52
C PRO A 5 -1.24 -6.62 11.51
N ALA A 6 -1.95 -6.64 12.65
CA ALA A 6 -1.68 -5.77 13.77
C ALA A 6 -0.26 -6.02 14.33
N GLU A 7 0.14 -7.29 14.48
CA GLU A 7 1.45 -7.72 15.00
C GLU A 7 2.62 -7.51 14.02
N ARG A 8 2.47 -6.66 13.03
CA ARG A 8 3.50 -6.37 12.00
C ARG A 8 4.86 -5.96 12.55
N ASN A 9 4.91 -5.44 13.77
CA ASN A 9 6.16 -5.07 14.44
C ASN A 9 7.07 -6.27 14.78
N ILE A 10 6.57 -7.51 14.71
CA ILE A 10 7.34 -8.74 14.98
C ILE A 10 8.64 -8.79 14.17
N ILE A 11 8.60 -8.36 12.91
CA ILE A 11 9.78 -8.35 12.02
C ILE A 11 10.83 -7.30 12.41
N SER A 12 10.38 -6.23 13.07
CA SER A 12 11.23 -5.12 13.52
C SER A 12 11.83 -5.38 14.90
N VAL A 13 11.11 -6.14 15.74
CA VAL A 13 11.49 -6.44 17.13
C VAL A 13 12.41 -7.64 17.22
N LEU A 14 12.26 -8.61 16.33
CA LEU A 14 13.04 -9.87 16.37
C LEU A 14 14.13 -9.86 15.29
N PRO A 15 15.42 -9.73 15.67
CA PRO A 15 16.53 -9.69 14.72
C PRO A 15 16.67 -10.95 13.84
N GLN A 16 16.09 -12.07 14.28
CA GLN A 16 16.14 -13.37 13.58
C GLN A 16 14.76 -13.84 13.13
N TRP A 17 13.85 -12.90 12.81
CA TRP A 17 12.48 -13.20 12.40
C TRP A 17 12.41 -14.24 11.27
N SER A 18 13.34 -14.23 10.33
CA SER A 18 13.37 -15.16 9.18
C SER A 18 13.62 -16.63 9.56
N THR A 19 14.05 -16.93 10.80
CA THR A 19 14.25 -18.29 11.29
C THR A 19 13.04 -18.84 12.04
N ILE A 20 12.03 -18.01 12.27
CA ILE A 20 10.84 -18.38 13.03
C ILE A 20 9.90 -19.15 12.10
N LYS A 21 9.54 -20.36 12.50
CA LYS A 21 8.49 -21.13 11.82
C LYS A 21 7.14 -20.76 12.43
N MET A 22 6.33 -20.06 11.65
CA MET A 22 4.97 -19.73 12.04
C MET A 22 4.01 -20.79 11.50
N SER A 23 3.02 -21.15 12.33
CA SER A 23 1.91 -22.02 11.92
C SER A 23 0.76 -21.21 11.31
N ASP A 24 0.72 -19.90 11.55
CA ASP A 24 -0.23 -18.98 10.97
C ASP A 24 0.23 -18.57 9.56
N THR A 25 -0.60 -18.80 8.58
CA THR A 25 -0.30 -18.51 7.17
C THR A 25 -0.30 -17.02 6.87
N SER A 26 -1.12 -16.22 7.55
CA SER A 26 -1.23 -14.76 7.30
C SER A 26 0.04 -14.03 7.70
N THR A 27 0.51 -14.27 8.94
CA THR A 27 1.75 -13.66 9.43
C THR A 27 2.98 -14.21 8.69
N ALA A 28 2.97 -15.49 8.30
CA ALA A 28 4.05 -16.06 7.50
C ALA A 28 4.16 -15.39 6.12
N ASN A 29 3.04 -15.20 5.44
CA ASN A 29 2.99 -14.49 4.16
C ASN A 29 3.48 -13.03 4.31
N PHE A 30 3.04 -12.33 5.35
CA PHE A 30 3.50 -10.97 5.66
C PHE A 30 5.03 -10.92 5.86
N MET A 31 5.61 -11.90 6.57
CA MET A 31 7.07 -11.99 6.78
C MET A 31 7.82 -12.25 5.47
N GLU A 32 7.26 -13.08 4.59
CA GLU A 32 7.82 -13.34 3.26
C GLU A 32 7.76 -12.08 2.39
N ASP A 33 6.61 -11.41 2.34
CA ASP A 33 6.42 -10.15 1.63
C ASP A 33 7.42 -9.09 2.10
N TRP A 34 7.58 -8.92 3.42
CA TRP A 34 8.60 -8.05 3.99
C TRP A 34 10.01 -8.43 3.52
N GLY A 35 10.36 -9.72 3.59
CA GLY A 35 11.68 -10.22 3.18
C GLY A 35 12.03 -9.85 1.75
N ASN A 36 11.07 -9.98 0.85
CA ASN A 36 11.24 -9.69 -0.56
C ASN A 36 11.26 -8.17 -0.85
N MET A 37 10.31 -7.44 -0.28
CA MET A 37 10.11 -6.02 -0.57
C MET A 37 11.19 -5.13 0.04
N ARG A 38 11.76 -5.47 1.21
CA ARG A 38 12.82 -4.67 1.83
C ARG A 38 14.08 -4.56 0.97
N GLU A 39 14.36 -5.54 0.10
CA GLU A 39 15.51 -5.52 -0.81
C GLU A 39 15.45 -4.40 -1.85
N LEU A 40 14.26 -3.85 -2.11
CA LEU A 40 14.07 -2.70 -2.99
C LEU A 40 14.58 -1.37 -2.41
N PHE A 41 14.78 -1.30 -1.09
CA PHE A 41 15.14 -0.07 -0.39
C PHE A 41 16.57 -0.14 0.15
N THR A 42 17.50 0.42 -0.59
CA THR A 42 18.93 0.44 -0.26
C THR A 42 19.36 1.79 0.35
N ALA A 43 20.62 1.89 0.80
CA ALA A 43 21.17 3.14 1.31
C ALA A 43 21.12 4.28 0.29
N ASP A 44 21.19 3.97 -1.02
CA ASP A 44 21.09 4.94 -2.13
C ASP A 44 19.65 5.25 -2.49
N ARG A 45 18.72 4.32 -2.22
CA ARG A 45 17.27 4.45 -2.48
C ARG A 45 16.47 4.17 -1.20
N PRO A 46 16.59 5.00 -0.16
CA PRO A 46 15.90 4.77 1.10
C PRO A 46 14.42 5.16 1.02
N LEU A 47 13.59 4.52 1.85
CA LEU A 47 12.19 4.88 2.05
C LEU A 47 12.08 6.03 3.07
N ASN A 48 11.47 7.14 2.70
CA ASN A 48 11.12 8.20 3.65
C ASN A 48 9.93 7.75 4.52
N ILE A 49 10.02 7.94 5.83
CA ILE A 49 8.98 7.50 6.77
C ILE A 49 8.10 8.69 7.15
N LEU A 50 7.05 8.91 6.37
CA LEU A 50 6.05 9.97 6.57
C LEU A 50 6.70 11.31 6.96
N SER A 51 6.14 12.01 7.97
CA SER A 51 6.66 13.28 8.49
C SER A 51 7.73 13.10 9.59
N LEU A 52 8.19 11.88 9.87
CA LEU A 52 9.11 11.62 11.01
C LEU A 52 10.54 12.12 10.79
N GLY A 53 10.92 12.62 9.60
CA GLY A 53 12.29 13.06 9.31
C GLY A 53 13.31 11.93 9.37
N VAL A 54 12.90 10.70 9.16
CA VAL A 54 13.78 9.52 9.15
C VAL A 54 13.58 8.73 7.87
N LYS A 55 14.62 7.98 7.48
CA LYS A 55 14.64 7.15 6.28
C LYS A 55 15.01 5.72 6.65
N TYR A 56 14.27 4.77 6.09
CA TYR A 56 14.59 3.35 6.21
C TYR A 56 15.39 2.87 5.02
N TYR A 57 16.32 1.95 5.26
CA TYR A 57 16.99 1.17 4.22
C TYR A 57 17.46 -0.19 4.75
N TYR A 58 17.59 -1.13 3.82
CA TYR A 58 18.14 -2.47 4.06
C TYR A 58 19.57 -2.56 3.53
N ASP A 59 20.48 -3.08 4.34
CA ASP A 59 21.85 -3.41 3.94
C ASP A 59 21.99 -4.92 3.70
N LYS A 60 22.01 -5.29 2.44
CA LYS A 60 22.14 -6.69 2.00
C LYS A 60 23.45 -7.34 2.47
N SER A 61 24.53 -6.56 2.58
CA SER A 61 25.85 -7.08 2.97
C SER A 61 25.90 -7.56 4.42
N SER A 62 25.22 -6.86 5.31
CA SER A 62 25.11 -7.21 6.73
C SER A 62 23.81 -7.94 7.07
N ASN A 63 22.88 -8.05 6.13
CA ASN A 63 21.50 -8.55 6.32
C ASN A 63 20.79 -7.83 7.46
N LYS A 64 20.85 -6.49 7.46
CA LYS A 64 20.30 -5.66 8.54
C LYS A 64 19.48 -4.50 8.01
N ASP A 65 18.47 -4.13 8.80
CA ASP A 65 17.55 -3.05 8.56
C ASP A 65 17.97 -1.82 9.38
N TYR A 66 18.07 -0.66 8.73
CA TYR A 66 18.57 0.57 9.32
C TYR A 66 17.57 1.74 9.17
N ILE A 67 17.61 2.60 10.18
CA ILE A 67 16.98 3.92 10.17
C ILE A 67 18.09 4.97 10.13
N ARG A 68 18.02 5.88 9.16
CA ARG A 68 18.90 7.04 9.03
C ARG A 68 18.13 8.30 9.38
N LEU A 69 18.64 9.03 10.39
CA LEU A 69 18.09 10.32 10.80
C LEU A 69 18.62 11.45 9.87
N ASP A 70 17.95 12.60 9.87
CA ASP A 70 18.35 13.75 9.05
C ASP A 70 19.76 14.29 9.38
N ASN A 71 20.23 14.11 10.61
CA ASN A 71 21.59 14.45 11.02
C ASN A 71 22.66 13.44 10.56
N GLY A 72 22.27 12.41 9.78
CA GLY A 72 23.16 11.36 9.28
C GLY A 72 23.40 10.19 10.24
N THR A 73 22.91 10.26 11.47
CA THR A 73 23.02 9.13 12.43
C THR A 73 22.25 7.93 11.91
N GLN A 74 22.83 6.75 12.06
CA GLN A 74 22.22 5.46 11.66
C GLN A 74 22.04 4.57 12.88
N ILE A 75 20.88 3.98 13.01
CA ILE A 75 20.53 3.01 14.04
C ILE A 75 19.89 1.79 13.40
N GLN A 76 20.05 0.61 13.98
CA GLN A 76 19.33 -0.56 13.48
C GLN A 76 17.84 -0.44 13.82
N LEU A 77 16.96 -0.90 12.92
CA LEU A 77 15.51 -0.81 13.08
C LEU A 77 15.04 -1.39 14.42
N PHE A 78 15.57 -2.55 14.83
CA PHE A 78 15.20 -3.20 16.10
C PHE A 78 15.58 -2.37 17.34
N SER A 79 16.52 -1.41 17.22
CA SER A 79 16.93 -0.50 18.30
C SER A 79 16.22 0.84 18.26
N SER A 80 15.30 1.02 17.33
CA SER A 80 14.50 2.26 17.22
C SER A 80 13.29 2.24 18.17
N SER A 81 12.53 3.33 18.22
CA SER A 81 11.30 3.39 19.00
C SER A 81 10.23 2.42 18.49
N SER A 82 9.30 2.00 19.35
CA SER A 82 8.19 1.11 18.98
C SER A 82 7.34 1.67 17.82
N GLY A 83 7.14 2.99 17.78
CA GLY A 83 6.42 3.65 16.69
C GLY A 83 7.13 3.49 15.35
N VAL A 84 8.46 3.69 15.30
CA VAL A 84 9.24 3.47 14.07
C VAL A 84 9.23 1.99 13.68
N GLN A 85 9.36 1.08 14.64
CA GLN A 85 9.29 -0.36 14.41
C GLN A 85 7.93 -0.81 13.84
N SER A 86 6.86 -0.12 14.17
CA SER A 86 5.49 -0.42 13.68
C SER A 86 5.20 0.23 12.33
N VAL A 87 5.58 1.50 12.13
CA VAL A 87 5.25 2.24 10.90
C VAL A 87 6.10 1.82 9.70
N VAL A 88 7.36 1.42 9.92
CA VAL A 88 8.25 1.06 8.80
C VAL A 88 7.72 -0.12 7.99
N PRO A 89 7.38 -1.28 8.58
CA PRO A 89 6.82 -2.38 7.81
C PRO A 89 5.47 -2.04 7.18
N LEU A 90 4.62 -1.33 7.89
CA LEU A 90 3.33 -0.86 7.37
C LEU A 90 3.52 -0.02 6.11
N LEU A 91 4.35 1.01 6.20
CA LEU A 91 4.57 1.94 5.10
C LEU A 91 5.29 1.28 3.91
N LEU A 92 6.29 0.42 4.20
CA LEU A 92 7.07 -0.25 3.17
C LEU A 92 6.18 -1.15 2.30
N LEU A 93 5.35 -1.99 2.92
CA LEU A 93 4.43 -2.85 2.17
C LEU A 93 3.42 -2.03 1.38
N CYS A 94 2.77 -1.04 2.01
CA CYS A 94 1.82 -0.17 1.31
C CYS A 94 2.50 0.55 0.12
N HIS A 95 3.70 1.09 0.32
CA HIS A 95 4.42 1.83 -0.71
C HIS A 95 4.80 0.95 -1.89
N THR A 96 5.30 -0.26 -1.63
CA THR A 96 5.66 -1.22 -2.69
C THR A 96 4.44 -1.70 -3.45
N LEU A 97 3.38 -2.10 -2.73
CA LEU A 97 2.19 -2.69 -3.33
C LEU A 97 1.33 -1.68 -4.12
N LEU A 98 1.37 -0.41 -3.77
CA LEU A 98 0.61 0.65 -4.45
C LEU A 98 1.42 1.39 -5.52
N ASN A 99 2.70 1.09 -5.68
CA ASN A 99 3.57 1.67 -6.70
C ASN A 99 3.85 0.66 -7.82
N ASP A 100 3.41 0.97 -9.04
CA ASP A 100 3.53 0.05 -10.19
C ASP A 100 5.00 -0.28 -10.51
N ASP A 101 5.89 0.71 -10.47
CA ASP A 101 7.31 0.51 -10.78
C ASP A 101 7.99 -0.42 -9.78
N LEU A 102 7.66 -0.28 -8.48
CA LEU A 102 8.19 -1.13 -7.42
C LEU A 102 7.64 -2.55 -7.48
N ARG A 103 6.36 -2.71 -7.84
CA ARG A 103 5.79 -4.05 -8.06
C ARG A 103 6.41 -4.74 -9.26
N ASP A 104 6.59 -4.03 -10.37
CA ASP A 104 7.24 -4.58 -11.56
C ASP A 104 8.68 -5.00 -11.25
N GLU A 105 9.41 -4.22 -10.45
CA GLU A 105 10.75 -4.56 -9.97
C GLU A 105 10.70 -5.80 -9.08
N LEU A 106 9.76 -5.88 -8.12
CA LEU A 106 9.55 -7.03 -7.25
C LEU A 106 9.24 -8.30 -8.06
N ASP A 107 8.30 -8.23 -9.00
CA ASP A 107 7.89 -9.34 -9.85
C ASP A 107 9.08 -9.85 -10.71
N SER A 108 10.01 -8.98 -11.10
CA SER A 108 11.21 -9.37 -11.83
C SER A 108 12.20 -10.19 -11.00
N HIS A 109 12.17 -10.04 -9.68
CA HIS A 109 13.03 -10.78 -8.74
C HIS A 109 12.43 -12.12 -8.30
N VAL A 110 11.12 -12.34 -8.54
CA VAL A 110 10.42 -13.55 -8.10
C VAL A 110 10.67 -14.70 -9.09
N SER A 111 11.12 -15.81 -8.52
CA SER A 111 11.20 -17.21 -8.89
C SER A 111 11.18 -17.64 -10.38
N PHE A 112 12.06 -18.61 -10.68
CA PHE A 112 12.16 -19.39 -11.92
C PHE A 112 10.79 -19.97 -12.38
N ASP A 113 9.93 -20.36 -11.47
CA ASP A 113 8.61 -20.92 -11.77
C ASP A 113 7.69 -19.90 -12.45
N ASN A 114 7.75 -18.63 -12.04
CA ASN A 114 6.97 -17.57 -12.66
C ASN A 114 7.47 -17.26 -14.08
N LYS A 115 8.77 -17.44 -14.37
CA LYS A 115 9.30 -17.27 -15.74
C LYS A 115 8.75 -18.33 -16.69
N VAL A 116 8.62 -19.57 -16.25
CA VAL A 116 8.04 -20.65 -17.06
C VAL A 116 6.57 -20.34 -17.38
N ILE A 117 5.78 -19.98 -16.36
CA ILE A 117 4.37 -19.61 -16.55
C ILE A 117 4.24 -18.38 -17.47
N TYR A 118 5.11 -17.39 -17.30
CA TYR A 118 5.14 -16.20 -18.14
C TYR A 118 5.39 -16.55 -19.62
N GLU A 119 6.39 -17.39 -19.92
CA GLU A 119 6.69 -17.80 -21.28
C GLU A 119 5.58 -18.67 -21.88
N GLU A 120 4.99 -19.57 -21.11
CA GLU A 120 3.83 -20.36 -21.56
C GLU A 120 2.64 -19.47 -21.90
N LEU A 121 2.35 -18.47 -21.09
CA LEU A 121 1.27 -17.53 -21.32
C LEU A 121 1.52 -16.66 -22.57
N LYS A 122 2.75 -16.19 -22.76
CA LYS A 122 3.16 -15.49 -23.99
C LYS A 122 2.88 -16.35 -25.22
N GLU A 123 3.23 -17.62 -25.17
CA GLU A 123 3.02 -18.52 -26.30
C GLU A 123 1.52 -18.77 -26.58
N ILE A 124 0.72 -18.92 -25.55
CA ILE A 124 -0.74 -19.07 -25.67
C ILE A 124 -1.35 -17.81 -26.30
N ILE A 125 -1.03 -16.62 -25.78
CA ILE A 125 -1.54 -15.33 -26.27
C ILE A 125 -1.12 -15.12 -27.73
N TYR A 126 0.17 -15.38 -28.06
CA TYR A 126 0.66 -15.25 -29.43
C TYR A 126 -0.10 -16.18 -30.36
N ARG A 127 -0.18 -17.46 -30.03
CA ARG A 127 -0.84 -18.47 -30.86
C ARG A 127 -2.31 -18.16 -31.11
N ASP A 128 -3.01 -17.70 -30.09
CA ASP A 128 -4.47 -17.56 -30.14
C ASP A 128 -4.92 -16.23 -30.76
N ARG A 129 -4.11 -15.17 -30.65
CA ARG A 129 -4.51 -13.82 -31.08
C ARG A 129 -3.62 -13.20 -32.16
N PHE A 130 -2.32 -13.46 -32.15
CA PHE A 130 -1.34 -12.73 -32.94
C PHE A 130 -0.69 -13.58 -34.02
N ARG A 131 -0.84 -14.90 -33.99
CA ARG A 131 -0.19 -15.79 -34.98
C ARG A 131 -0.61 -15.51 -36.42
N VAL A 132 0.34 -15.01 -37.20
CA VAL A 132 0.17 -14.79 -38.64
C VAL A 132 0.29 -16.11 -39.38
N ASN A 133 -0.71 -16.47 -40.17
CA ASN A 133 -0.64 -17.66 -41.02
C ASN A 133 0.00 -17.31 -42.39
N VAL A 134 1.33 -17.24 -42.41
CA VAL A 134 2.16 -16.81 -43.55
C VAL A 134 1.83 -17.59 -44.83
N ARG A 135 1.41 -18.84 -44.73
CA ARG A 135 1.11 -19.70 -45.91
C ARG A 135 -0.16 -19.29 -46.66
N ARG A 136 -1.01 -18.42 -46.12
CA ARG A 136 -2.30 -18.06 -46.74
C ARG A 136 -2.35 -16.67 -47.36
N ASN A 137 -1.35 -15.82 -47.14
CA ASN A 137 -1.40 -14.45 -47.66
C ASN A 137 0.01 -13.91 -47.94
N PRO A 138 0.52 -14.03 -49.19
CA PRO A 138 1.87 -13.62 -49.56
C PRO A 138 2.11 -12.08 -49.47
N ASP A 139 1.06 -11.27 -49.50
CA ASP A 139 1.16 -9.81 -49.33
C ASP A 139 1.51 -9.36 -47.89
N ILE A 140 1.38 -10.27 -46.92
CA ILE A 140 1.75 -10.02 -45.53
C ILE A 140 3.26 -10.18 -45.31
N ASP A 141 3.95 -10.98 -46.12
CA ASP A 141 5.39 -11.24 -46.01
C ASP A 141 6.27 -10.00 -46.21
N ALA A 142 5.80 -9.02 -47.00
CA ALA A 142 6.57 -7.80 -47.30
C ALA A 142 6.51 -6.75 -46.18
N ALA A 143 5.55 -6.87 -45.24
CA ALA A 143 5.31 -5.87 -44.17
C ALA A 143 5.34 -6.48 -42.78
N SER A 144 5.56 -7.79 -42.61
CA SER A 144 5.59 -8.44 -41.30
C SER A 144 6.91 -8.20 -40.59
N GLU A 145 6.83 -7.91 -39.29
CA GLU A 145 7.97 -7.78 -38.39
C GLU A 145 8.30 -9.13 -37.78
N THR A 146 9.50 -9.67 -38.07
CA THR A 146 10.00 -10.87 -37.39
C THR A 146 10.77 -10.48 -36.16
N PHE A 147 10.39 -11.03 -35.04
CA PHE A 147 11.04 -10.77 -33.76
C PHE A 147 11.63 -12.06 -33.20
N HIS A 148 12.89 -11.97 -32.75
CA HIS A 148 13.61 -13.04 -32.06
C HIS A 148 13.64 -12.75 -30.59
N GLU A 149 13.21 -13.70 -29.76
CA GLU A 149 13.25 -13.59 -28.31
C GLU A 149 13.84 -14.87 -27.70
N GLY A 150 14.79 -14.71 -26.79
CA GLY A 150 15.49 -15.82 -26.13
C GLY A 150 16.88 -16.10 -26.71
N GLU A 151 17.64 -16.95 -26.02
CA GLU A 151 18.98 -17.40 -26.41
C GLU A 151 19.02 -18.93 -26.43
N GLY A 152 19.65 -19.48 -27.50
CA GLY A 152 19.91 -20.91 -27.63
C GLY A 152 18.67 -21.77 -27.86
N VAL A 153 18.49 -22.86 -27.08
CA VAL A 153 17.40 -23.85 -27.30
C VAL A 153 16.00 -23.30 -27.08
N ASN A 154 15.89 -22.15 -26.44
CA ASN A 154 14.63 -21.47 -26.12
C ASN A 154 14.35 -20.26 -27.03
N GLU A 155 14.90 -20.24 -28.22
CA GLU A 155 14.65 -19.19 -29.21
C GLU A 155 13.21 -19.28 -29.73
N HIS A 156 12.42 -18.25 -29.53
CA HIS A 156 11.05 -18.13 -30.03
C HIS A 156 10.99 -17.14 -31.17
N PHE A 157 10.51 -17.64 -32.32
CA PHE A 157 10.27 -16.83 -33.51
C PHE A 157 8.80 -16.39 -33.53
N ARG A 158 8.56 -15.07 -33.42
CA ARG A 158 7.23 -14.50 -33.55
C ARG A 158 7.17 -13.54 -34.70
N VAL A 159 6.16 -13.69 -35.56
CA VAL A 159 5.89 -12.82 -36.69
C VAL A 159 4.64 -12.02 -36.41
N PHE A 160 4.74 -10.70 -36.46
CA PHE A 160 3.64 -9.78 -36.20
C PHE A 160 3.27 -9.00 -37.46
N ARG A 161 2.01 -8.60 -37.61
CA ARG A 161 1.63 -7.55 -38.54
C ARG A 161 2.17 -6.21 -38.04
N PRO A 162 2.35 -5.20 -38.92
CA PRO A 162 2.79 -3.88 -38.51
C PRO A 162 1.96 -3.32 -37.36
N GLY A 163 2.59 -2.92 -36.23
CA GLY A 163 1.95 -2.37 -35.06
C GLY A 163 1.31 -3.38 -34.07
N GLU A 164 1.30 -4.69 -34.40
CA GLU A 164 0.75 -5.71 -33.49
C GLU A 164 1.73 -6.11 -32.38
N LYS A 165 3.03 -5.88 -32.56
CA LYS A 165 4.04 -6.23 -31.56
C LYS A 165 3.79 -5.55 -30.21
N ASP A 166 3.59 -4.24 -30.22
CA ASP A 166 3.33 -3.48 -28.99
C ASP A 166 2.03 -3.90 -28.33
N LEU A 167 0.99 -4.15 -29.13
CA LEU A 167 -0.28 -4.67 -28.62
C LEU A 167 -0.14 -6.06 -28.00
N PHE A 168 0.71 -6.92 -28.56
CA PHE A 168 1.02 -8.23 -27.99
C PHE A 168 1.63 -8.09 -26.61
N TYR A 169 2.70 -7.28 -26.45
CA TYR A 169 3.32 -7.08 -25.14
C TYR A 169 2.38 -6.40 -24.13
N GLN A 170 1.60 -5.41 -24.54
CA GLN A 170 0.56 -4.83 -23.70
C GLN A 170 -0.47 -5.88 -23.25
N THR A 171 -0.85 -6.80 -24.13
CA THR A 171 -1.76 -7.89 -23.79
C THR A 171 -1.12 -8.85 -22.79
N VAL A 172 0.14 -9.25 -23.00
CA VAL A 172 0.88 -10.10 -22.07
C VAL A 172 0.97 -9.41 -20.70
N ASP A 173 1.40 -8.16 -20.65
CA ASP A 173 1.51 -7.37 -19.43
C ASP A 173 0.17 -7.27 -18.68
N HIS A 174 -0.93 -7.11 -19.41
CA HIS A 174 -2.27 -7.09 -18.81
C HIS A 174 -2.62 -8.38 -18.08
N PHE A 175 -2.18 -9.54 -18.56
CA PHE A 175 -2.46 -10.83 -17.94
C PHE A 175 -1.42 -11.24 -16.88
N THR A 176 -0.20 -10.72 -16.96
CA THR A 176 0.90 -11.15 -16.09
C THR A 176 1.21 -10.18 -14.95
N LYS A 177 0.99 -8.89 -15.18
CA LYS A 177 1.25 -7.86 -14.16
C LYS A 177 0.04 -7.64 -13.28
N THR A 178 0.30 -7.40 -12.01
CA THR A 178 -0.74 -7.02 -11.04
C THR A 178 -1.34 -5.66 -11.42
N GLN A 179 -2.61 -5.67 -11.84
CA GLN A 179 -3.29 -4.44 -12.28
C GLN A 179 -3.76 -3.58 -11.12
N CYS A 180 -4.20 -4.19 -10.04
CA CYS A 180 -4.68 -3.50 -8.84
C CYS A 180 -4.33 -4.31 -7.59
N CYS A 181 -4.38 -3.67 -6.45
CA CYS A 181 -4.10 -4.28 -5.16
C CYS A 181 -5.30 -4.11 -4.22
N ASP A 182 -5.74 -5.20 -3.62
CA ASP A 182 -6.68 -5.19 -2.50
C ASP A 182 -5.86 -5.30 -1.22
N LEU A 183 -5.82 -4.23 -0.42
CA LEU A 183 -5.10 -4.16 0.85
C LEU A 183 -6.07 -4.35 2.02
N ILE A 184 -5.69 -5.21 2.94
CA ILE A 184 -6.34 -5.37 4.24
C ILE A 184 -5.31 -5.00 5.30
N ILE A 185 -5.61 -3.97 6.09
CA ILE A 185 -4.71 -3.46 7.13
C ILE A 185 -5.42 -3.53 8.47
N GLU A 186 -4.85 -4.27 9.40
CA GLU A 186 -5.35 -4.31 10.77
C GLU A 186 -4.63 -3.29 11.64
N GLU A 187 -5.41 -2.55 12.41
CA GLU A 187 -4.98 -1.61 13.44
C GLU A 187 -3.74 -0.77 13.04
N PRO A 188 -3.80 0.00 11.93
CA PRO A 188 -2.65 0.79 11.48
C PRO A 188 -2.11 1.75 12.54
N GLU A 189 -2.92 2.10 13.53
CA GLU A 189 -2.58 2.95 14.67
C GLU A 189 -1.62 2.33 15.67
N GLU A 190 -1.42 1.01 15.65
CA GLU A 190 -0.67 0.33 16.69
C GLU A 190 0.73 0.93 16.90
N ASN A 191 1.02 1.33 18.16
CA ASN A 191 2.24 2.01 18.58
C ASN A 191 2.51 3.39 17.93
N LEU A 192 1.56 3.98 17.19
CA LEU A 192 1.74 5.26 16.53
C LEU A 192 1.16 6.42 17.35
N PHE A 193 1.88 7.54 17.36
CA PHE A 193 1.34 8.80 17.86
C PHE A 193 0.20 9.32 16.96
N PRO A 194 -0.74 10.13 17.51
CA PRO A 194 -1.91 10.62 16.77
C PRO A 194 -1.60 11.36 15.46
N ASP A 195 -0.54 12.14 15.43
CA ASP A 195 -0.07 12.86 14.24
C ASP A 195 0.39 11.91 13.13
N ILE A 196 1.10 10.84 13.49
CA ILE A 196 1.55 9.82 12.53
C ILE A 196 0.38 8.97 12.01
N GLN A 197 -0.62 8.70 12.86
CA GLN A 197 -1.85 8.03 12.43
C GLN A 197 -2.60 8.86 11.38
N GLN A 198 -2.67 10.18 11.57
CA GLN A 198 -3.25 11.12 10.63
C GLN A 198 -2.45 11.16 9.32
N ASP A 199 -1.13 11.31 9.39
CA ASP A 199 -0.25 11.33 8.23
C ASP A 199 -0.34 10.04 7.42
N PHE A 200 -0.37 8.88 8.09
CA PHE A 200 -0.55 7.59 7.43
C PHE A 200 -1.91 7.52 6.74
N THR A 201 -2.98 8.00 7.36
CA THR A 201 -4.32 8.00 6.77
C THR A 201 -4.34 8.84 5.48
N TYR A 202 -3.75 10.04 5.50
CA TYR A 202 -3.65 10.88 4.29
C TYR A 202 -2.77 10.23 3.23
N TYR A 203 -1.66 9.62 3.64
CA TYR A 203 -0.77 8.90 2.74
C TYR A 203 -1.51 7.77 2.02
N ILE A 204 -2.15 6.86 2.76
CA ILE A 204 -2.74 5.65 2.16
C ILE A 204 -3.93 5.98 1.25
N ILE A 205 -4.76 6.95 1.61
CA ILE A 205 -5.88 7.40 0.76
C ILE A 205 -5.33 8.02 -0.53
N ARG A 206 -4.32 8.87 -0.45
CA ARG A 206 -3.68 9.45 -1.63
C ARG A 206 -3.11 8.38 -2.57
N GLU A 207 -2.42 7.38 -2.03
CA GLU A 207 -1.81 6.31 -2.84
C GLU A 207 -2.89 5.45 -3.52
N ILE A 208 -3.96 5.09 -2.80
CA ILE A 208 -5.10 4.35 -3.36
C ILE A 208 -5.78 5.10 -4.51
N LEU A 209 -5.89 6.43 -4.40
CA LEU A 209 -6.53 7.27 -5.42
C LEU A 209 -5.71 7.45 -6.71
N LYS A 210 -4.43 7.09 -6.71
CA LYS A 210 -3.57 7.24 -7.91
C LYS A 210 -3.98 6.33 -9.06
N LYS A 211 -4.62 5.22 -8.75
CA LYS A 211 -4.99 4.21 -9.76
C LYS A 211 -6.37 3.62 -9.44
N GLU A 212 -7.21 3.57 -10.45
CA GLU A 212 -8.50 2.89 -10.33
C GLU A 212 -8.33 1.38 -10.10
N GLY A 213 -9.24 0.80 -9.33
CA GLY A 213 -9.25 -0.64 -9.04
C GLY A 213 -8.54 -1.06 -7.76
N HIS A 214 -7.71 -0.21 -7.15
CA HIS A 214 -7.22 -0.47 -5.81
C HIS A 214 -8.35 -0.47 -4.79
N LYS A 215 -8.30 -1.38 -3.81
CA LYS A 215 -9.26 -1.43 -2.69
C LYS A 215 -8.50 -1.45 -1.36
N LEU A 216 -9.13 -0.86 -0.35
CA LEU A 216 -8.58 -0.75 0.99
C LEU A 216 -9.64 -1.13 2.02
N LEU A 217 -9.31 -2.07 2.88
CA LEU A 217 -10.05 -2.38 4.10
C LEU A 217 -9.14 -2.08 5.30
N ILE A 218 -9.63 -1.26 6.23
CA ILE A 218 -8.94 -0.96 7.48
C ILE A 218 -9.84 -1.37 8.64
N THR A 219 -9.30 -2.09 9.61
CA THR A 219 -9.88 -2.23 10.95
C THR A 219 -9.13 -1.31 11.90
N THR A 220 -9.84 -0.59 12.75
CA THR A 220 -9.22 0.40 13.66
C THR A 220 -10.01 0.59 14.93
N HIS A 221 -9.31 0.87 16.02
CA HIS A 221 -9.84 1.35 17.30
C HIS A 221 -9.47 2.83 17.55
N SER A 222 -8.88 3.51 16.55
CA SER A 222 -8.40 4.88 16.69
C SER A 222 -9.43 5.93 16.26
N PRO A 223 -9.79 6.87 17.12
CA PRO A 223 -10.56 8.03 16.72
C PRO A 223 -9.77 8.95 15.76
N TYR A 224 -8.44 8.96 15.82
CA TYR A 224 -7.61 9.84 14.98
C TYR A 224 -7.63 9.43 13.52
N ILE A 225 -7.64 8.12 13.23
CA ILE A 225 -7.84 7.61 11.86
C ILE A 225 -9.20 8.03 11.33
N LEU A 226 -10.26 7.89 12.15
CA LEU A 226 -11.61 8.31 11.76
C LEU A 226 -11.70 9.82 11.53
N PHE A 227 -11.07 10.64 12.38
CA PHE A 227 -11.04 12.10 12.19
C PHE A 227 -10.29 12.49 10.92
N ALA A 228 -9.14 11.86 10.66
CA ALA A 228 -8.38 12.08 9.43
C ALA A 228 -9.18 11.71 8.19
N LEU A 229 -9.84 10.54 8.20
CA LEU A 229 -10.71 10.12 7.11
C LEU A 229 -11.88 11.11 6.92
N ASN A 230 -12.52 11.56 8.01
CA ASN A 230 -13.61 12.52 7.92
C ASN A 230 -13.17 13.86 7.31
N ASN A 231 -11.93 14.31 7.60
CA ASN A 231 -11.35 15.48 6.93
C ASN A 231 -11.19 15.26 5.42
N CYS A 232 -10.83 14.05 4.99
CA CYS A 232 -10.72 13.73 3.57
C CYS A 232 -12.08 13.72 2.86
N LEU A 233 -13.12 13.19 3.53
CA LEU A 233 -14.49 13.16 3.03
C LEU A 233 -15.06 14.59 2.93
N MET A 234 -14.98 15.35 4.03
CA MET A 234 -15.46 16.73 4.07
C MET A 234 -14.73 17.62 3.06
N GLY A 235 -13.40 17.48 2.98
CA GLY A 235 -12.60 18.22 2.02
C GLY A 235 -13.09 18.04 0.57
N LYS A 236 -13.48 16.81 0.20
CA LYS A 236 -14.03 16.52 -1.13
C LYS A 236 -15.40 17.18 -1.35
N LEU A 237 -16.27 17.16 -0.35
CA LEU A 237 -17.60 17.78 -0.46
C LEU A 237 -17.52 19.30 -0.66
N VAL A 238 -16.58 19.95 0.00
CA VAL A 238 -16.42 21.41 -0.05
C VAL A 238 -15.36 21.89 -1.04
N GLU A 239 -14.71 20.98 -1.76
CA GLU A 239 -13.57 21.25 -2.64
C GLU A 239 -13.81 22.43 -3.60
N LYS A 240 -15.01 22.50 -4.18
CA LYS A 240 -15.39 23.57 -5.12
C LYS A 240 -15.58 24.95 -4.49
N ASN A 241 -15.76 24.98 -3.17
CA ASN A 241 -15.99 26.21 -2.41
C ASN A 241 -14.69 26.77 -1.81
N ILE A 242 -13.60 25.99 -1.85
CA ILE A 242 -12.30 26.40 -1.29
C ILE A 242 -11.49 27.10 -2.39
N PRO A 243 -11.03 28.34 -2.18
CA PRO A 243 -10.13 29.02 -3.10
C PRO A 243 -8.83 28.22 -3.29
N ASP A 244 -8.31 28.11 -4.51
CA ASP A 244 -7.12 27.31 -4.84
C ASP A 244 -5.89 27.68 -4.00
N GLU A 245 -5.71 28.96 -3.69
CA GLU A 245 -4.65 29.48 -2.83
C GLU A 245 -4.71 28.93 -1.40
N LYS A 246 -5.93 28.67 -0.87
CA LYS A 246 -6.15 28.13 0.48
C LYS A 246 -6.09 26.61 0.54
N ARG A 247 -6.18 25.95 -0.58
CA ARG A 247 -6.18 24.46 -0.62
C ARG A 247 -4.93 23.87 0.03
N LYS A 248 -3.79 24.54 -0.12
CA LYS A 248 -2.48 24.09 0.44
C LYS A 248 -2.39 24.23 1.96
N GLU A 249 -3.28 24.97 2.58
CA GLU A 249 -3.34 25.10 4.04
C GLU A 249 -3.91 23.86 4.73
N TYR A 250 -4.58 22.98 3.98
CA TYR A 250 -5.18 21.75 4.50
C TYR A 250 -4.27 20.55 4.27
N PRO A 251 -3.71 19.93 5.32
CA PRO A 251 -2.86 18.74 5.21
C PRO A 251 -3.51 17.59 4.45
N SER A 252 -4.84 17.44 4.58
CA SER A 252 -5.64 16.40 3.90
C SER A 252 -5.84 16.64 2.40
N SER A 253 -5.46 17.80 1.85
CA SER A 253 -5.88 18.23 0.51
C SER A 253 -5.46 17.29 -0.63
N SER A 254 -4.38 16.54 -0.44
CA SER A 254 -3.92 15.54 -1.41
C SER A 254 -4.65 14.19 -1.30
N ALA A 255 -5.50 14.02 -0.29
CA ALA A 255 -6.20 12.79 0.05
C ALA A 255 -7.73 12.95 0.07
N TRP A 256 -8.28 14.01 -0.52
CA TRP A 256 -9.73 14.22 -0.57
C TRP A 256 -10.39 13.18 -1.46
N ILE A 257 -11.32 12.42 -0.86
CA ILE A 257 -11.98 11.28 -1.47
C ILE A 257 -13.50 11.45 -1.49
N ASP A 258 -14.14 11.07 -2.60
CA ASP A 258 -15.60 11.09 -2.71
C ASP A 258 -16.20 10.15 -1.65
N PRO A 259 -17.10 10.65 -0.78
CA PRO A 259 -17.77 9.81 0.23
C PRO A 259 -18.48 8.58 -0.34
N LYS A 260 -18.89 8.62 -1.60
CA LYS A 260 -19.52 7.47 -2.29
C LYS A 260 -18.59 6.29 -2.52
N LEU A 261 -17.29 6.50 -2.44
CA LEU A 261 -16.26 5.47 -2.59
C LEU A 261 -15.88 4.83 -1.25
N VAL A 262 -16.45 5.32 -0.14
CA VAL A 262 -16.07 4.91 1.22
C VAL A 262 -17.30 4.39 1.95
N SER A 263 -17.13 3.29 2.68
CA SER A 263 -18.15 2.75 3.59
C SER A 263 -17.54 2.51 4.96
N ILE A 264 -18.18 3.05 6.00
CA ILE A 264 -17.67 3.02 7.37
C ILE A 264 -18.70 2.36 8.28
N TYR A 265 -18.23 1.34 8.99
CA TYR A 265 -19.08 0.54 9.87
C TYR A 265 -18.47 0.46 11.27
N GLU A 266 -19.31 0.42 12.28
CA GLU A 266 -18.94 -0.04 13.62
C GLU A 266 -19.54 -1.43 13.88
N ILE A 267 -18.84 -2.24 14.67
CA ILE A 267 -19.36 -3.50 15.18
C ILE A 267 -19.90 -3.22 16.58
N HIS A 268 -21.23 -3.33 16.74
CA HIS A 268 -21.91 -3.14 17.99
C HIS A 268 -22.81 -4.31 18.27
N GLU A 269 -22.69 -4.94 19.47
CA GLU A 269 -23.47 -6.11 19.88
C GLU A 269 -23.51 -7.25 18.85
N GLY A 270 -22.40 -7.47 18.12
CA GLY A 270 -22.29 -8.54 17.13
C GLY A 270 -22.91 -8.21 15.75
N ALA A 271 -23.38 -6.97 15.54
CA ALA A 271 -23.91 -6.50 14.27
C ALA A 271 -23.07 -5.38 13.66
N LEU A 272 -23.01 -5.36 12.34
CA LEU A 272 -22.42 -4.22 11.60
C LEU A 272 -23.46 -3.10 11.48
N LYS A 273 -23.08 -1.90 11.91
CA LYS A 273 -23.88 -0.68 11.76
C LYS A 273 -23.11 0.36 10.96
N CYS A 274 -23.70 0.85 9.87
CA CYS A 274 -23.16 1.99 9.14
C CYS A 274 -23.20 3.25 10.00
N ILE A 275 -22.08 3.98 10.06
CA ILE A 275 -21.93 5.20 10.87
C ILE A 275 -21.71 6.44 10.01
N GLN A 276 -22.23 6.44 8.79
CA GLN A 276 -22.23 7.59 7.88
C GLN A 276 -23.62 8.18 7.77
N ASP A 277 -23.68 9.51 7.68
CA ASP A 277 -24.91 10.24 7.38
C ASP A 277 -25.25 10.15 5.88
N LYS A 278 -26.33 10.85 5.47
CA LYS A 278 -26.79 10.90 4.07
C LYS A 278 -25.77 11.51 3.09
N ASP A 279 -24.85 12.31 3.57
CA ASP A 279 -23.79 12.96 2.78
C ASP A 279 -22.49 12.14 2.80
N GLY A 280 -22.49 11.01 3.53
CA GLY A 280 -21.37 10.08 3.67
C GLY A 280 -20.33 10.51 4.70
N ILE A 281 -20.66 11.47 5.57
CA ILE A 281 -19.81 11.94 6.66
C ILE A 281 -20.06 11.09 7.90
N LEU A 282 -19.00 10.94 8.73
CA LEU A 282 -19.10 10.22 9.99
C LEU A 282 -20.08 10.87 10.96
N GLU A 283 -21.07 10.08 11.39
CA GLU A 283 -21.97 10.41 12.49
C GLU A 283 -21.31 10.15 13.86
N ASP A 284 -22.10 10.43 14.91
CA ASP A 284 -21.71 10.07 16.29
C ASP A 284 -21.55 8.55 16.42
N ASN A 285 -20.42 8.12 16.91
CA ASN A 285 -20.02 6.73 17.00
C ASN A 285 -19.50 6.40 18.41
N TYR A 286 -19.29 5.11 18.67
CA TYR A 286 -18.85 4.63 19.99
C TYR A 286 -17.58 5.35 20.50
N LEU A 287 -16.56 5.56 19.63
CA LEU A 287 -15.32 6.21 20.04
C LEU A 287 -15.55 7.68 20.45
N ASN A 288 -16.40 8.40 19.71
CA ASN A 288 -16.78 9.77 20.06
C ASN A 288 -17.61 9.83 21.34
N GLN A 289 -18.49 8.87 21.57
CA GLN A 289 -19.29 8.78 22.78
C GLN A 289 -18.42 8.52 24.02
N ALA A 290 -17.45 7.59 23.92
CA ALA A 290 -16.50 7.31 24.98
C ALA A 290 -15.69 8.57 25.38
N TYR A 291 -15.22 9.34 24.38
CA TYR A 291 -14.55 10.61 24.64
C TYR A 291 -15.46 11.62 25.36
N LYS A 292 -16.71 11.79 24.89
CA LYS A 292 -17.68 12.70 25.51
C LYS A 292 -17.98 12.32 26.95
N MET A 293 -18.15 11.03 27.24
CA MET A 293 -18.40 10.53 28.60
C MET A 293 -17.25 10.88 29.54
N ASN A 294 -15.99 10.59 29.15
CA ASN A 294 -14.81 10.90 29.94
C ASN A 294 -14.66 12.42 30.17
N SER A 295 -14.89 13.22 29.13
CA SER A 295 -14.80 14.68 29.22
C SER A 295 -15.90 15.25 30.18
N THR A 296 -17.10 14.69 30.13
CA THR A 296 -18.21 15.10 31.02
C THR A 296 -17.91 14.78 32.46
N GLU A 297 -17.38 13.60 32.74
CA GLU A 297 -16.95 13.21 34.10
C GLU A 297 -15.86 14.15 34.60
N TYR A 298 -14.81 14.40 33.81
CA TYR A 298 -13.74 15.32 34.17
C TYR A 298 -14.27 16.74 34.49
N LEU A 299 -15.13 17.29 33.65
CA LEU A 299 -15.72 18.60 33.83
C LEU A 299 -16.61 18.63 35.09
N SER A 300 -17.32 17.54 35.39
CA SER A 300 -18.10 17.42 36.63
C SER A 300 -17.21 17.42 37.87
N LEU A 301 -16.10 16.69 37.86
CA LEU A 301 -15.13 16.65 38.94
C LEU A 301 -14.43 17.99 39.14
N LEU A 302 -14.18 18.74 38.07
CA LEU A 302 -13.52 20.05 38.11
C LEU A 302 -14.33 21.07 38.95
N ASN A 303 -15.67 20.91 39.05
CA ASN A 303 -16.50 21.78 39.88
C ASN A 303 -16.22 21.65 41.38
N TYR A 304 -15.53 20.59 41.82
CA TYR A 304 -15.15 20.35 43.21
C TYR A 304 -13.66 20.56 43.45
N TYR A 305 -12.92 21.00 42.41
CA TYR A 305 -11.52 21.33 42.56
C TYR A 305 -11.37 22.72 43.19
N GLU A 306 -10.77 22.78 44.36
CA GLU A 306 -10.40 24.02 45.03
C GLU A 306 -8.88 24.20 44.81
N ASP A 307 -8.47 25.34 44.23
CA ASP A 307 -7.06 25.71 44.22
C ASP A 307 -6.61 25.97 45.67
N GLU A 308 -5.67 25.15 46.15
CA GLU A 308 -4.97 25.49 47.41
C GLU A 308 -4.08 26.72 47.10
N GLU A 309 -4.48 27.91 47.65
CA GLU A 309 -3.69 29.14 47.61
C GLU A 309 -2.37 29.03 48.41
#